data_51e7eac957b26f563e1d2e3452da9a00
#
_entry.id   51e7eac957b26f563e1d2e3452da9a00
#
_cell.length_a   1.000
_cell.length_b   1.000
_cell.length_c   1.000
_cell.angle_alpha   90.00
_cell.angle_beta   90.00
_cell.angle_gamma   90.00
#
_symmetry.space_group_name_H-M   'P 1'
#
loop_
_entity.id
_entity.type
_entity.pdbx_description
1 polymer ?
#
loop_
_entity_poly.entity_id
_entity_poly.type
_entity_poly.pdbx_seq_one_letter_code
_entity_poly.pdbx_strand_id
1 'polypeptide(L)'
;MKNKMKHIATAAALGVVALLASCVSRQVAVEAESRSDSLELVVSAKDSLINAVFADINAISENLALIKSRENLITVASGAENGRRPVEEINNDIAAIDRLLRENREKIASLQRSAALLRKADLRIEGLEKMIAELNRQLAEKKTEVEQLRDELTRMGSEVETLAETVAERTAEVEDLSGEKLELENRLHTVYYIVGAEKELRDAQIVNKQGFIGRTLTVGQHGSMESFTQADSRLLSEIPVGHRKVTVVSTPPEGS
;
A
#
# COMPACT_ATOMS: atom_id res chain seq x y z
N MET A 1 -45.93 63.89 83.25
CA MET A 1 -44.72 63.05 82.99
C MET A 1 -45.00 61.66 82.39
N LYS A 2 -46.10 61.01 82.74
CA LYS A 2 -46.43 59.64 82.27
C LYS A 2 -46.61 59.46 80.72
N ASN A 3 -47.09 60.48 79.97
CA ASN A 3 -47.29 60.38 78.52
C ASN A 3 -45.95 60.51 77.76
N LYS A 4 -45.02 61.33 78.17
CA LYS A 4 -43.70 61.43 77.50
C LYS A 4 -42.88 60.14 77.60
N MET A 5 -42.99 59.44 78.73
CA MET A 5 -42.30 58.18 78.96
C MET A 5 -42.87 57.04 78.07
N LYS A 6 -44.19 57.06 77.80
CA LYS A 6 -44.78 56.10 76.89
C LYS A 6 -44.33 56.29 75.41
N HIS A 7 -44.21 57.57 74.97
CA HIS A 7 -43.73 57.83 73.61
C HIS A 7 -42.24 57.52 73.44
N ILE A 8 -41.42 57.67 74.49
CA ILE A 8 -40.00 57.28 74.44
C ILE A 8 -39.90 55.71 74.36
N ALA A 9 -40.66 55.04 75.19
CA ALA A 9 -40.69 53.56 75.14
C ALA A 9 -41.19 52.98 73.79
N THR A 10 -42.21 53.59 73.18
CA THR A 10 -42.69 53.19 71.88
C THR A 10 -41.70 53.52 70.72
N ALA A 11 -41.04 54.65 70.80
CA ALA A 11 -39.98 55.00 69.83
C ALA A 11 -38.77 54.07 69.95
N ALA A 12 -38.36 53.71 71.18
CA ALA A 12 -37.27 52.73 71.41
C ALA A 12 -37.66 51.31 70.89
N ALA A 13 -38.89 50.88 71.16
CA ALA A 13 -39.39 49.59 70.66
C ALA A 13 -39.44 49.54 69.11
N LEU A 14 -39.89 50.62 68.46
CA LEU A 14 -39.90 50.74 66.97
C LEU A 14 -38.48 50.75 66.40
N GLY A 15 -37.52 51.42 67.08
CA GLY A 15 -36.11 51.43 66.71
C GLY A 15 -35.44 50.06 66.79
N VAL A 16 -35.76 49.28 67.84
CA VAL A 16 -35.25 47.87 67.94
C VAL A 16 -35.84 46.96 66.87
N VAL A 17 -37.14 47.08 66.56
CA VAL A 17 -37.77 46.30 65.50
C VAL A 17 -37.19 46.68 64.15
N ALA A 18 -36.90 47.95 63.84
CA ALA A 18 -36.27 48.38 62.59
C ALA A 18 -34.82 47.86 62.46
N LEU A 19 -34.07 47.82 63.59
CA LEU A 19 -32.69 47.27 63.61
C LEU A 19 -32.70 45.72 63.39
N LEU A 20 -33.65 44.99 63.98
CA LEU A 20 -33.81 43.55 63.80
C LEU A 20 -34.27 43.21 62.33
N ALA A 21 -35.20 43.99 61.78
CA ALA A 21 -35.61 43.85 60.37
C ALA A 21 -34.44 44.14 59.41
N SER A 22 -33.59 45.11 59.70
CA SER A 22 -32.37 45.39 58.88
C SER A 22 -31.35 44.26 58.90
N CYS A 23 -31.15 43.62 60.05
CA CYS A 23 -30.23 42.47 60.16
C CYS A 23 -30.79 41.24 59.37
N VAL A 24 -32.08 40.96 59.50
CA VAL A 24 -32.71 39.85 58.79
C VAL A 24 -32.70 40.07 57.26
N SER A 25 -32.96 41.31 56.80
CA SER A 25 -32.91 41.62 55.36
C SER A 25 -31.49 41.53 54.77
N ARG A 26 -30.49 41.93 55.56
CA ARG A 26 -29.09 41.82 55.12
C ARG A 26 -28.62 40.38 55.03
N GLN A 27 -29.02 39.52 55.98
CA GLN A 27 -28.66 38.09 55.97
C GLN A 27 -29.32 37.38 54.81
N VAL A 28 -30.58 37.66 54.50
CA VAL A 28 -31.30 37.09 53.32
C VAL A 28 -30.67 37.58 52.01
N ALA A 29 -30.24 38.84 51.94
CA ALA A 29 -29.56 39.37 50.75
C ALA A 29 -28.20 38.70 50.51
N VAL A 30 -27.38 38.52 51.57
CA VAL A 30 -26.08 37.83 51.49
C VAL A 30 -26.26 36.36 51.11
N GLU A 31 -27.30 35.70 51.64
CA GLU A 31 -27.61 34.31 51.30
C GLU A 31 -28.13 34.17 49.86
N ALA A 32 -28.92 35.12 49.39
CA ALA A 32 -29.37 35.17 48.00
C ALA A 32 -28.22 35.42 47.03
N GLU A 33 -27.29 36.33 47.36
CA GLU A 33 -26.06 36.59 46.56
C GLU A 33 -25.15 35.37 46.53
N SER A 34 -24.90 34.72 47.65
CA SER A 34 -24.11 33.46 47.70
C SER A 34 -24.75 32.33 46.90
N ARG A 35 -26.09 32.23 46.89
CA ARG A 35 -26.81 31.26 46.03
C ARG A 35 -26.69 31.62 44.56
N SER A 36 -26.78 32.91 44.21
CA SER A 36 -26.58 33.39 42.84
C SER A 36 -25.20 33.05 42.32
N ASP A 37 -24.16 33.34 43.08
CA ASP A 37 -22.78 33.02 42.73
C ASP A 37 -22.56 31.52 42.59
N SER A 38 -23.13 30.74 43.51
CA SER A 38 -23.07 29.27 43.42
C SER A 38 -23.77 28.71 42.18
N LEU A 39 -24.93 29.27 41.80
CA LEU A 39 -25.67 28.90 40.61
C LEU A 39 -24.90 29.29 39.33
N GLU A 40 -24.29 30.47 39.33
CA GLU A 40 -23.47 30.93 38.19
C GLU A 40 -22.27 30.03 37.96
N LEU A 41 -21.57 29.59 39.03
CA LEU A 41 -20.50 28.62 38.94
C LEU A 41 -20.97 27.27 38.37
N VAL A 42 -22.14 26.79 38.82
CA VAL A 42 -22.72 25.53 38.32
C VAL A 42 -23.10 25.64 36.85
N VAL A 43 -23.70 26.74 36.40
CA VAL A 43 -24.07 27.01 35.02
C VAL A 43 -22.81 27.07 34.16
N SER A 44 -21.80 27.84 34.55
CA SER A 44 -20.53 27.95 33.85
C SER A 44 -19.81 26.60 33.71
N ALA A 45 -19.82 25.77 34.76
CA ALA A 45 -19.26 24.42 34.69
C ALA A 45 -20.03 23.51 33.73
N LYS A 46 -21.36 23.59 33.68
CA LYS A 46 -22.20 22.85 32.72
C LYS A 46 -21.96 23.29 31.29
N ASP A 47 -21.87 24.60 31.05
CA ASP A 47 -21.60 25.16 29.73
C ASP A 47 -20.21 24.74 29.22
N SER A 48 -19.20 24.79 30.09
CA SER A 48 -17.86 24.29 29.74
C SER A 48 -17.87 22.81 29.37
N LEU A 49 -18.62 21.97 30.09
CA LEU A 49 -18.74 20.55 29.82
C LEU A 49 -19.47 20.28 28.49
N ILE A 50 -20.52 21.03 28.19
CA ILE A 50 -21.27 20.96 26.93
C ILE A 50 -20.36 21.36 25.74
N ASN A 51 -19.61 22.45 25.88
CA ASN A 51 -18.66 22.90 24.87
C ASN A 51 -17.57 21.85 24.59
N ALA A 52 -17.04 21.20 25.63
CA ALA A 52 -16.10 20.10 25.48
C ALA A 52 -16.68 18.91 24.73
N VAL A 53 -17.96 18.56 24.99
CA VAL A 53 -18.69 17.52 24.27
C VAL A 53 -18.79 17.86 22.77
N PHE A 54 -19.19 19.08 22.41
CA PHE A 54 -19.26 19.50 21.01
C PHE A 54 -17.90 19.50 20.33
N ALA A 55 -16.85 19.95 21.03
CA ALA A 55 -15.49 19.94 20.49
C ALA A 55 -15.01 18.50 20.19
N ASP A 56 -15.27 17.54 21.09
CA ASP A 56 -14.90 16.15 20.88
C ASP A 56 -15.72 15.51 19.74
N ILE A 57 -17.02 15.79 19.61
CA ILE A 57 -17.88 15.31 18.52
C ILE A 57 -17.37 15.83 17.17
N ASN A 58 -17.08 17.12 17.07
CA ASN A 58 -16.57 17.73 15.85
C ASN A 58 -15.22 17.11 15.44
N ALA A 59 -14.29 16.98 16.38
CA ALA A 59 -13.00 16.37 16.11
C ALA A 59 -13.12 14.90 15.66
N ILE A 60 -14.02 14.12 16.25
CA ILE A 60 -14.30 12.74 15.79
C ILE A 60 -14.84 12.74 14.37
N SER A 61 -15.77 13.65 14.04
CA SER A 61 -16.36 13.77 12.72
C SER A 61 -15.31 14.14 11.65
N GLU A 62 -14.42 15.07 11.96
CA GLU A 62 -13.30 15.44 11.10
C GLU A 62 -12.34 14.26 10.88
N ASN A 63 -11.98 13.55 11.94
CA ASN A 63 -11.13 12.37 11.86
C ASN A 63 -11.77 11.27 11.00
N LEU A 64 -13.09 11.03 11.13
CA LEU A 64 -13.81 10.06 10.30
C LEU A 64 -13.82 10.47 8.82
N ALA A 65 -13.95 11.76 8.52
CA ALA A 65 -13.85 12.25 7.15
C ALA A 65 -12.44 12.05 6.55
N LEU A 66 -11.40 12.28 7.35
CA LEU A 66 -10.02 12.03 6.95
C LEU A 66 -9.75 10.53 6.72
N ILE A 67 -10.26 9.67 7.60
CA ILE A 67 -10.17 8.21 7.43
C ILE A 67 -10.80 7.79 6.11
N LYS A 68 -12.03 8.21 5.84
CA LYS A 68 -12.73 7.90 4.59
C LYS A 68 -11.96 8.39 3.34
N SER A 69 -11.36 9.57 3.41
CA SER A 69 -10.54 10.11 2.32
C SER A 69 -9.33 9.23 2.04
N ARG A 70 -8.61 8.77 3.09
CA ARG A 70 -7.44 7.88 2.95
C ARG A 70 -7.83 6.49 2.46
N GLU A 71 -8.93 5.92 2.94
CA GLU A 71 -9.48 4.65 2.44
C GLU A 71 -9.78 4.72 0.94
N ASN A 72 -10.41 5.79 0.48
CA ASN A 72 -10.67 6.00 -0.95
C ASN A 72 -9.38 6.07 -1.77
N LEU A 73 -8.32 6.74 -1.26
CA LEU A 73 -7.02 6.79 -1.93
C LEU A 73 -6.38 5.40 -2.05
N ILE A 74 -6.50 4.56 -1.03
CA ILE A 74 -6.01 3.18 -1.04
C ILE A 74 -6.78 2.35 -2.06
N THR A 75 -8.12 2.40 -2.05
CA THR A 75 -8.98 1.62 -2.94
C THR A 75 -8.79 1.99 -4.41
N VAL A 76 -8.69 3.28 -4.74
CA VAL A 76 -8.44 3.74 -6.12
C VAL A 76 -7.07 3.29 -6.61
N ALA A 77 -6.06 3.30 -5.74
CA ALA A 77 -4.71 2.86 -6.08
C ALA A 77 -4.62 1.36 -6.35
N SER A 78 -5.45 0.55 -5.68
CA SER A 78 -5.49 -0.91 -5.87
C SER A 78 -6.17 -1.31 -7.20
N GLY A 79 -7.04 -0.46 -7.77
CA GLY A 79 -7.80 -0.74 -9.00
C GLY A 79 -7.20 -0.18 -10.29
N ALA A 80 -6.16 0.62 -10.25
CA ALA A 80 -5.59 1.27 -11.44
C ALA A 80 -4.48 0.43 -12.08
N GLU A 81 -4.68 -0.02 -13.32
CA GLU A 81 -3.70 -0.78 -14.11
C GLU A 81 -2.37 -0.05 -14.35
N ASN A 82 -2.34 1.28 -14.30
CA ASN A 82 -1.20 2.13 -14.67
C ASN A 82 -0.69 3.08 -13.57
N GLY A 83 -1.19 2.98 -12.35
CA GLY A 83 -0.86 3.93 -11.27
C GLY A 83 -0.78 3.28 -9.90
N ARG A 84 -0.18 2.09 -9.78
CA ARG A 84 0.03 1.46 -8.47
C ARG A 84 0.86 2.39 -7.59
N ARG A 85 0.22 2.91 -6.53
CA ARG A 85 0.96 3.60 -5.48
C ARG A 85 1.94 2.62 -4.83
N PRO A 86 3.14 3.08 -4.47
CA PRO A 86 4.08 2.24 -3.73
C PRO A 86 3.41 1.65 -2.48
N VAL A 87 3.66 0.38 -2.21
CA VAL A 87 3.15 -0.33 -1.01
C VAL A 87 3.47 0.44 0.27
N GLU A 88 4.62 1.11 0.28
CA GLU A 88 5.07 1.94 1.40
C GLU A 88 4.15 3.14 1.66
N GLU A 89 3.65 3.81 0.61
CA GLU A 89 2.68 4.90 0.75
C GLU A 89 1.34 4.40 1.30
N ILE A 90 0.88 3.25 0.83
CA ILE A 90 -0.36 2.61 1.32
C ILE A 90 -0.20 2.25 2.82
N ASN A 91 0.93 1.69 3.21
CA ASN A 91 1.24 1.40 4.61
C ASN A 91 1.26 2.67 5.49
N ASN A 92 1.78 3.77 4.96
CA ASN A 92 1.78 5.06 5.64
C ASN A 92 0.35 5.61 5.83
N ASP A 93 -0.51 5.47 4.83
CA ASP A 93 -1.92 5.84 4.95
C ASP A 93 -2.66 4.97 5.98
N ILE A 94 -2.45 3.66 5.97
CA ILE A 94 -2.99 2.73 6.97
C ILE A 94 -2.52 3.11 8.39
N ALA A 95 -1.24 3.42 8.57
CA ALA A 95 -0.71 3.85 9.87
C ALA A 95 -1.31 5.18 10.34
N ALA A 96 -1.60 6.10 9.40
CA ALA A 96 -2.27 7.35 9.70
C ALA A 96 -3.74 7.12 10.11
N ILE A 97 -4.45 6.22 9.42
CA ILE A 97 -5.82 5.82 9.79
C ILE A 97 -5.85 5.23 11.20
N ASP A 98 -4.93 4.33 11.54
CA ASP A 98 -4.83 3.76 12.89
C ASP A 98 -4.64 4.81 13.98
N ARG A 99 -3.86 5.84 13.69
CA ARG A 99 -3.68 6.95 14.63
C ARG A 99 -5.00 7.68 14.86
N LEU A 100 -5.71 8.02 13.79
CA LEU A 100 -7.02 8.68 13.88
C LEU A 100 -8.06 7.81 14.60
N LEU A 101 -8.04 6.50 14.39
CA LEU A 101 -8.92 5.55 15.10
C LEU A 101 -8.61 5.50 16.61
N ARG A 102 -7.34 5.58 17.01
CA ARG A 102 -6.95 5.68 18.43
C ARG A 102 -7.40 6.99 19.05
N GLU A 103 -7.16 8.12 18.38
CA GLU A 103 -7.61 9.44 18.82
C GLU A 103 -9.13 9.49 19.00
N ASN A 104 -9.88 8.94 18.05
CA ASN A 104 -11.34 8.88 18.15
C ASN A 104 -11.79 8.03 19.35
N ARG A 105 -11.11 6.91 19.64
CA ARG A 105 -11.41 6.10 20.83
C ARG A 105 -11.21 6.86 22.13
N GLU A 106 -10.14 7.64 22.24
CA GLU A 106 -9.87 8.48 23.40
C GLU A 106 -10.92 9.58 23.56
N LYS A 107 -11.35 10.23 22.46
CA LYS A 107 -12.42 11.23 22.47
C LYS A 107 -13.77 10.63 22.82
N ILE A 108 -14.12 9.46 22.32
CA ILE A 108 -15.34 8.75 22.72
C ILE A 108 -15.32 8.41 24.22
N ALA A 109 -14.19 7.98 24.76
CA ALA A 109 -14.05 7.76 26.19
C ALA A 109 -14.19 9.07 27.00
N SER A 110 -13.74 10.21 26.46
CA SER A 110 -13.98 11.54 27.03
C SER A 110 -15.47 11.89 27.02
N LEU A 111 -16.16 11.68 25.89
CA LEU A 111 -17.60 11.88 25.76
C LEU A 111 -18.42 11.05 26.77
N GLN A 112 -18.02 9.78 26.97
CA GLN A 112 -18.67 8.91 27.96
C GLN A 112 -18.54 9.45 29.39
N ARG A 113 -17.35 9.97 29.76
CA ARG A 113 -17.13 10.60 31.07
C ARG A 113 -17.97 11.88 31.21
N SER A 114 -17.98 12.72 30.20
CA SER A 114 -18.78 13.94 30.15
C SER A 114 -20.27 13.66 30.24
N ALA A 115 -20.77 12.66 29.52
CA ALA A 115 -22.16 12.19 29.60
C ALA A 115 -22.52 11.73 31.01
N ALA A 116 -21.65 10.99 31.68
CA ALA A 116 -21.88 10.57 33.08
C ALA A 116 -21.95 11.73 34.04
N LEU A 117 -21.15 12.80 33.84
CA LEU A 117 -21.20 14.01 34.64
C LEU A 117 -22.48 14.82 34.40
N LEU A 118 -22.88 14.98 33.13
CA LEU A 118 -24.11 15.65 32.74
C LEU A 118 -25.35 14.93 33.30
N ARG A 119 -25.37 13.59 33.27
CA ARG A 119 -26.43 12.78 33.89
C ARG A 119 -26.52 13.02 35.40
N LYS A 120 -25.41 13.09 36.12
CA LYS A 120 -25.37 13.41 37.55
C LYS A 120 -25.89 14.82 37.85
N ALA A 121 -25.83 15.71 36.88
CA ALA A 121 -26.36 17.07 36.97
C ALA A 121 -27.82 17.20 36.53
N ASP A 122 -28.57 16.06 36.45
CA ASP A 122 -29.98 15.96 36.03
C ASP A 122 -30.27 16.54 34.63
N LEU A 123 -29.28 16.51 33.73
CA LEU A 123 -29.48 16.92 32.34
C LEU A 123 -29.94 15.74 31.48
N ARG A 124 -30.86 16.01 30.56
CA ARG A 124 -31.26 15.04 29.55
C ARG A 124 -30.14 14.79 28.55
N ILE A 125 -29.62 13.57 28.51
CA ILE A 125 -28.47 13.20 27.67
C ILE A 125 -28.76 12.05 26.70
N GLU A 126 -30.03 11.64 26.55
CA GLU A 126 -30.43 10.52 25.67
C GLU A 126 -29.88 10.67 24.23
N GLY A 127 -29.91 11.90 23.68
CA GLY A 127 -29.34 12.20 22.38
C GLY A 127 -27.83 11.99 22.30
N LEU A 128 -27.12 12.42 23.35
CA LEU A 128 -25.67 12.23 23.46
C LEU A 128 -25.30 10.75 23.59
N GLU A 129 -26.05 9.99 24.39
CA GLU A 129 -25.83 8.54 24.54
C GLU A 129 -26.05 7.78 23.23
N LYS A 130 -27.09 8.13 22.48
CA LYS A 130 -27.31 7.57 21.13
C LYS A 130 -26.18 7.92 20.17
N MET A 131 -25.72 9.16 20.22
CA MET A 131 -24.58 9.60 19.40
C MET A 131 -23.28 8.85 19.75
N ILE A 132 -22.99 8.69 21.04
CA ILE A 132 -21.84 7.91 21.52
C ILE A 132 -21.94 6.45 21.05
N ALA A 133 -23.12 5.84 21.11
CA ALA A 133 -23.32 4.48 20.63
C ALA A 133 -23.07 4.37 19.11
N GLU A 134 -23.58 5.33 18.33
CA GLU A 134 -23.35 5.38 16.87
C GLU A 134 -21.88 5.61 16.53
N LEU A 135 -21.18 6.51 17.21
CA LEU A 135 -19.76 6.73 17.00
C LEU A 135 -18.92 5.49 17.34
N ASN A 136 -19.27 4.75 18.40
CA ASN A 136 -18.62 3.47 18.72
C ASN A 136 -18.84 2.43 17.61
N ARG A 137 -20.06 2.35 17.04
CA ARG A 137 -20.37 1.46 15.93
C ARG A 137 -19.54 1.79 14.70
N GLN A 138 -19.50 3.07 14.29
CA GLN A 138 -18.70 3.53 13.15
C GLN A 138 -17.21 3.27 13.35
N LEU A 139 -16.71 3.48 14.57
CA LEU A 139 -15.30 3.21 14.89
C LEU A 139 -14.97 1.72 14.76
N ALA A 140 -15.87 0.83 15.20
CA ALA A 140 -15.70 -0.61 15.07
C ALA A 140 -15.72 -1.05 13.61
N GLU A 141 -16.63 -0.51 12.79
CA GLU A 141 -16.70 -0.78 11.35
C GLU A 141 -15.42 -0.34 10.64
N LYS A 142 -14.97 0.90 10.89
CA LYS A 142 -13.74 1.42 10.31
C LYS A 142 -12.50 0.62 10.72
N LYS A 143 -12.45 0.13 11.94
CA LYS A 143 -11.38 -0.77 12.38
C LYS A 143 -11.36 -2.07 11.55
N THR A 144 -12.53 -2.67 11.33
CA THR A 144 -12.65 -3.91 10.53
C THR A 144 -12.25 -3.67 9.07
N GLU A 145 -12.67 -2.55 8.47
CA GLU A 145 -12.29 -2.17 7.10
C GLU A 145 -10.76 -2.03 6.97
N VAL A 146 -10.09 -1.41 7.93
CA VAL A 146 -8.62 -1.27 7.95
C VAL A 146 -7.92 -2.63 8.08
N GLU A 147 -8.45 -3.54 8.92
CA GLU A 147 -7.91 -4.89 9.04
C GLU A 147 -8.03 -5.64 7.70
N GLN A 148 -9.17 -5.54 7.01
CA GLN A 148 -9.37 -6.12 5.68
C GLN A 148 -8.40 -5.55 4.62
N LEU A 149 -8.19 -4.22 4.62
CA LEU A 149 -7.23 -3.58 3.72
C LEU A 149 -5.79 -4.06 3.96
N ARG A 150 -5.41 -4.33 5.19
CA ARG A 150 -4.09 -4.90 5.52
C ARG A 150 -3.92 -6.32 5.00
N ASP A 151 -4.94 -7.15 5.21
CA ASP A 151 -4.92 -8.53 4.75
C ASP A 151 -4.83 -8.59 3.22
N GLU A 152 -5.59 -7.74 2.52
CA GLU A 152 -5.53 -7.62 1.07
C GLU A 152 -4.17 -7.13 0.58
N LEU A 153 -3.58 -6.12 1.23
CA LEU A 153 -2.25 -5.62 0.89
C LEU A 153 -1.17 -6.70 1.09
N THR A 154 -1.26 -7.48 2.16
CA THR A 154 -0.33 -8.59 2.43
C THR A 154 -0.45 -9.66 1.34
N ARG A 155 -1.66 -10.02 0.96
CA ARG A 155 -1.93 -10.98 -0.12
C ARG A 155 -1.36 -10.49 -1.46
N MET A 156 -1.63 -9.24 -1.84
CA MET A 156 -1.10 -8.64 -3.06
C MET A 156 0.43 -8.59 -3.05
N GLY A 157 1.06 -8.31 -1.92
CA GLY A 157 2.51 -8.33 -1.76
C GLY A 157 3.10 -9.70 -2.05
N SER A 158 2.50 -10.76 -1.51
CA SER A 158 2.91 -12.14 -1.76
C SER A 158 2.71 -12.55 -3.23
N GLU A 159 1.60 -12.14 -3.87
CA GLU A 159 1.36 -12.40 -5.29
C GLU A 159 2.40 -11.71 -6.19
N VAL A 160 2.77 -10.47 -5.86
CA VAL A 160 3.82 -9.73 -6.60
C VAL A 160 5.17 -10.42 -6.47
N GLU A 161 5.54 -10.92 -5.29
CA GLU A 161 6.78 -11.66 -5.06
C GLU A 161 6.81 -12.95 -5.89
N THR A 162 5.73 -13.74 -5.86
CA THR A 162 5.61 -14.98 -6.65
C THR A 162 5.68 -14.70 -8.16
N LEU A 163 5.04 -13.63 -8.63
CA LEU A 163 5.11 -13.24 -10.03
C LEU A 163 6.51 -12.79 -10.42
N ALA A 164 7.22 -12.05 -9.55
CA ALA A 164 8.60 -11.63 -9.80
C ALA A 164 9.55 -12.83 -9.91
N GLU A 165 9.40 -13.84 -9.04
CA GLU A 165 10.15 -15.10 -9.13
C GLU A 165 9.85 -15.84 -10.44
N THR A 166 8.56 -15.95 -10.81
CA THR A 166 8.16 -16.59 -12.06
C THR A 166 8.72 -15.87 -13.28
N VAL A 167 8.71 -14.54 -13.30
CA VAL A 167 9.28 -13.73 -14.39
C VAL A 167 10.80 -13.96 -14.48
N ALA A 168 11.50 -14.00 -13.34
CA ALA A 168 12.93 -14.26 -13.32
C ALA A 168 13.25 -15.65 -13.88
N GLU A 169 12.51 -16.68 -13.46
CA GLU A 169 12.66 -18.05 -13.96
C GLU A 169 12.42 -18.13 -15.49
N ARG A 170 11.33 -17.52 -15.98
CA ARG A 170 11.02 -17.49 -17.41
C ARG A 170 12.02 -16.70 -18.23
N THR A 171 12.59 -15.65 -17.66
CA THR A 171 13.64 -14.88 -18.34
C THR A 171 14.91 -15.72 -18.51
N ALA A 172 15.32 -16.45 -17.48
CA ALA A 172 16.45 -17.36 -17.55
C ALA A 172 16.22 -18.49 -18.59
N GLU A 173 15.00 -19.08 -18.61
CA GLU A 173 14.63 -20.10 -19.61
C GLU A 173 14.71 -19.54 -21.05
N VAL A 174 14.23 -18.32 -21.28
CA VAL A 174 14.29 -17.66 -22.59
C VAL A 174 15.74 -17.38 -23.00
N GLU A 175 16.60 -16.98 -22.09
CA GLU A 175 18.04 -16.75 -22.35
C GLU A 175 18.74 -18.07 -22.73
N ASP A 176 18.47 -19.16 -22.02
CA ASP A 176 19.02 -20.49 -22.29
C ASP A 176 18.59 -21.02 -23.65
N LEU A 177 17.28 -21.01 -23.93
CA LEU A 177 16.72 -21.41 -25.25
C LEU A 177 17.26 -20.54 -26.39
N SER A 178 17.50 -19.25 -26.15
CA SER A 178 18.08 -18.37 -27.16
C SER A 178 19.53 -18.73 -27.44
N GLY A 179 20.27 -19.13 -26.41
CA GLY A 179 21.64 -19.66 -26.54
C GLY A 179 21.69 -20.97 -27.34
N GLU A 180 20.84 -21.93 -26.97
CA GLU A 180 20.73 -23.21 -27.68
C GLU A 180 20.34 -23.00 -29.17
N LYS A 181 19.39 -22.12 -29.43
CA LYS A 181 18.97 -21.79 -30.79
C LYS A 181 20.13 -21.23 -31.61
N LEU A 182 20.91 -20.31 -31.04
CA LEU A 182 22.07 -19.72 -31.71
C LEU A 182 23.15 -20.79 -32.03
N GLU A 183 23.37 -21.71 -31.09
CA GLU A 183 24.32 -22.81 -31.28
C GLU A 183 23.85 -23.76 -32.41
N LEU A 184 22.56 -24.14 -32.41
CA LEU A 184 21.98 -24.96 -33.45
C LEU A 184 22.02 -24.28 -34.81
N GLU A 185 21.72 -23.00 -34.90
CA GLU A 185 21.81 -22.21 -36.13
C GLU A 185 23.26 -22.18 -36.65
N ASN A 186 24.23 -21.95 -35.75
CA ASN A 186 25.65 -21.96 -36.14
C ASN A 186 26.09 -23.35 -36.62
N ARG A 187 25.65 -24.41 -35.95
CA ARG A 187 25.94 -25.80 -36.39
C ARG A 187 25.29 -26.11 -37.76
N LEU A 188 24.05 -25.69 -37.96
CA LEU A 188 23.32 -25.91 -39.22
C LEU A 188 24.00 -25.19 -40.40
N HIS A 189 24.54 -24.01 -40.19
CA HIS A 189 25.16 -23.20 -41.24
C HIS A 189 26.68 -23.39 -41.35
N THR A 190 27.27 -24.20 -40.48
CA THR A 190 28.69 -24.55 -40.59
C THR A 190 28.90 -25.55 -41.73
N VAL A 191 29.69 -25.16 -42.70
CA VAL A 191 30.10 -26.00 -43.83
C VAL A 191 31.62 -26.16 -43.86
N TYR A 192 32.05 -27.30 -44.34
CA TYR A 192 33.49 -27.61 -44.47
C TYR A 192 33.81 -27.83 -45.95
N TYR A 193 34.83 -27.17 -46.44
CA TYR A 193 35.31 -27.36 -47.79
C TYR A 193 36.86 -27.42 -47.82
N ILE A 194 37.37 -28.05 -48.88
CA ILE A 194 38.80 -28.07 -49.20
C ILE A 194 38.98 -27.94 -50.70
N VAL A 195 39.98 -27.18 -51.09
CA VAL A 195 40.38 -26.99 -52.50
C VAL A 195 41.79 -27.52 -52.69
N GLY A 196 41.98 -28.42 -53.61
CA GLY A 196 43.29 -28.98 -53.88
C GLY A 196 43.33 -29.77 -55.21
N ALA A 197 44.52 -30.16 -55.63
CA ALA A 197 44.67 -31.03 -56.80
C ALA A 197 44.17 -32.45 -56.52
N GLU A 198 43.50 -33.11 -57.49
CA GLU A 198 42.95 -34.47 -57.31
C GLU A 198 43.95 -35.45 -56.70
N LYS A 199 45.23 -35.38 -57.15
CA LYS A 199 46.27 -36.26 -56.65
C LYS A 199 46.54 -36.04 -55.16
N GLU A 200 46.68 -34.79 -54.73
CA GLU A 200 46.94 -34.43 -53.33
C GLU A 200 45.78 -34.84 -52.41
N LEU A 201 44.56 -34.57 -52.82
CA LEU A 201 43.36 -34.91 -52.05
C LEU A 201 43.14 -36.45 -51.95
N ARG A 202 43.62 -37.19 -52.95
CA ARG A 202 43.60 -38.68 -52.91
C ARG A 202 44.69 -39.21 -51.99
N ASP A 203 45.92 -38.70 -52.13
CA ASP A 203 47.02 -39.10 -51.26
C ASP A 203 46.74 -38.83 -49.79
N ALA A 204 45.98 -37.76 -49.50
CA ALA A 204 45.45 -37.43 -48.17
C ALA A 204 44.17 -38.19 -47.80
N GLN A 205 43.70 -39.12 -48.62
CA GLN A 205 42.47 -39.94 -48.43
C GLN A 205 41.18 -39.12 -48.31
N ILE A 206 41.17 -37.86 -48.72
CA ILE A 206 40.02 -36.97 -48.67
C ILE A 206 39.03 -37.29 -49.79
N VAL A 207 39.51 -37.68 -50.94
CA VAL A 207 38.69 -38.15 -52.06
C VAL A 207 39.14 -39.52 -52.51
N ASN A 208 38.18 -40.38 -52.87
CA ASN A 208 38.43 -41.69 -53.43
C ASN A 208 37.88 -41.77 -54.86
N LYS A 209 38.51 -42.61 -55.70
CA LYS A 209 38.04 -42.86 -57.06
C LYS A 209 37.42 -44.23 -57.12
N GLN A 210 36.10 -44.27 -57.29
CA GLN A 210 35.33 -45.48 -57.33
C GLN A 210 34.87 -45.79 -58.81
N GLY A 211 34.73 -47.07 -59.12
CA GLY A 211 34.20 -47.53 -60.40
C GLY A 211 35.26 -48.09 -61.31
N PHE A 212 34.88 -49.16 -62.05
CA PHE A 212 35.72 -49.85 -63.03
C PHE A 212 35.65 -49.22 -64.46
N ILE A 213 34.46 -48.72 -64.81
CA ILE A 213 34.18 -48.00 -66.06
C ILE A 213 33.49 -46.68 -65.64
N GLY A 214 34.07 -45.50 -65.99
CA GLY A 214 33.48 -44.22 -65.63
C GLY A 214 33.79 -43.84 -64.17
N ARG A 215 35.05 -43.78 -63.79
CA ARG A 215 35.48 -43.54 -62.43
C ARG A 215 34.94 -42.22 -61.88
N THR A 216 34.15 -42.29 -60.77
CA THR A 216 33.58 -41.15 -60.07
C THR A 216 34.44 -40.83 -58.82
N LEU A 217 34.68 -39.55 -58.58
CA LEU A 217 35.30 -39.08 -57.32
C LEU A 217 34.24 -39.02 -56.26
N THR A 218 34.54 -39.62 -55.10
CA THR A 218 33.71 -39.57 -53.90
C THR A 218 34.50 -39.06 -52.74
N VAL A 219 33.82 -38.46 -51.74
CA VAL A 219 34.49 -38.03 -50.49
C VAL A 219 34.92 -39.27 -49.73
N GLY A 220 36.20 -39.30 -49.28
CA GLY A 220 36.77 -40.39 -48.47
C GLY A 220 36.27 -40.33 -47.03
N GLN A 221 36.10 -41.54 -46.46
CA GLN A 221 35.61 -41.63 -45.06
C GLN A 221 36.75 -41.41 -43.99
N HIS A 222 37.99 -41.31 -44.43
CA HIS A 222 39.15 -41.30 -43.51
C HIS A 222 40.03 -40.05 -43.60
N GLY A 223 39.58 -38.99 -44.30
CA GLY A 223 40.31 -37.72 -44.35
C GLY A 223 40.26 -37.00 -43.00
N SER A 224 41.41 -36.42 -42.53
CA SER A 224 41.43 -35.60 -41.31
C SER A 224 40.63 -34.33 -41.52
N MET A 225 39.69 -34.06 -40.66
CA MET A 225 38.87 -32.83 -40.66
C MET A 225 39.73 -31.55 -40.46
N GLU A 226 40.92 -31.68 -39.93
CA GLU A 226 41.85 -30.56 -39.75
C GLU A 226 42.32 -29.94 -41.08
N SER A 227 42.22 -30.70 -42.17
CA SER A 227 42.58 -30.23 -43.49
C SER A 227 41.48 -29.42 -44.19
N PHE A 228 40.27 -29.38 -43.62
CA PHE A 228 39.14 -28.66 -44.21
C PHE A 228 39.09 -27.23 -43.67
N THR A 229 38.66 -26.31 -44.53
CA THR A 229 38.33 -24.94 -44.11
C THR A 229 36.89 -24.91 -43.66
N GLN A 230 36.69 -24.49 -42.44
CA GLN A 230 35.37 -24.25 -41.88
C GLN A 230 34.84 -22.88 -42.34
N ALA A 231 33.59 -22.79 -42.75
CA ALA A 231 32.97 -21.54 -43.15
C ALA A 231 31.46 -21.54 -42.75
N ASP A 232 30.89 -20.37 -42.68
CA ASP A 232 29.47 -20.17 -42.52
C ASP A 232 28.81 -20.06 -43.89
N SER A 233 27.88 -20.96 -44.18
CA SER A 233 27.16 -21.00 -45.49
C SER A 233 26.37 -19.73 -45.80
N ARG A 234 26.00 -18.95 -44.78
CA ARG A 234 25.29 -17.65 -44.93
C ARG A 234 26.23 -16.54 -45.43
N LEU A 235 27.52 -16.64 -45.13
CA LEU A 235 28.53 -15.66 -45.45
C LEU A 235 29.42 -16.09 -46.65
N LEU A 236 29.42 -17.39 -46.96
CA LEU A 236 30.25 -17.95 -48.00
C LEU A 236 29.58 -17.75 -49.39
N SER A 237 29.89 -16.63 -50.05
CA SER A 237 29.38 -16.31 -51.40
C SER A 237 30.17 -16.96 -52.53
N GLU A 238 31.47 -17.19 -52.33
CA GLU A 238 32.38 -17.78 -53.33
C GLU A 238 33.52 -18.54 -52.66
N ILE A 239 34.00 -19.59 -53.32
CA ILE A 239 35.20 -20.31 -52.94
C ILE A 239 36.27 -20.07 -54.04
N PRO A 240 37.40 -19.41 -53.71
CA PRO A 240 38.45 -19.12 -54.69
C PRO A 240 39.12 -20.41 -55.15
N VAL A 241 39.02 -20.72 -56.41
CA VAL A 241 39.67 -21.88 -57.07
C VAL A 241 40.61 -21.38 -58.17
N GLY A 242 41.90 -21.47 -58.01
CA GLY A 242 42.88 -20.92 -58.92
C GLY A 242 42.92 -21.54 -60.36
N HIS A 243 41.91 -22.34 -60.80
CA HIS A 243 41.92 -23.08 -62.05
C HIS A 243 40.62 -22.93 -62.85
N ARG A 244 40.75 -23.02 -64.19
CA ARG A 244 39.57 -22.91 -65.13
C ARG A 244 38.64 -24.14 -65.14
N LYS A 245 39.14 -25.29 -64.74
CA LYS A 245 38.38 -26.53 -64.70
C LYS A 245 38.35 -27.06 -63.30
N VAL A 246 37.17 -27.10 -62.73
CA VAL A 246 36.91 -27.52 -61.31
C VAL A 246 35.92 -28.67 -61.36
N THR A 247 36.12 -29.66 -60.52
CA THR A 247 35.18 -30.71 -60.22
C THR A 247 34.75 -30.60 -58.77
N VAL A 248 33.47 -30.42 -58.50
CA VAL A 248 32.91 -30.39 -57.15
C VAL A 248 32.55 -31.80 -56.71
N VAL A 249 33.02 -32.21 -55.57
CA VAL A 249 32.66 -33.48 -54.93
C VAL A 249 32.04 -33.13 -53.57
N SER A 250 30.81 -33.55 -53.35
CA SER A 250 30.09 -33.33 -52.11
C SER A 250 29.68 -34.64 -51.47
N THR A 251 29.56 -34.68 -50.15
CA THR A 251 28.86 -35.74 -49.47
C THR A 251 27.36 -35.56 -49.67
N PRO A 252 26.58 -36.62 -49.91
CA PRO A 252 25.13 -36.50 -49.88
C PRO A 252 24.70 -36.07 -48.47
N PRO A 253 23.61 -35.32 -48.35
CA PRO A 253 23.07 -34.98 -47.03
C PRO A 253 22.71 -36.28 -46.27
N GLU A 254 23.01 -36.30 -44.98
CA GLU A 254 22.64 -37.44 -44.12
C GLU A 254 21.13 -37.60 -44.16
N GLY A 255 20.66 -38.76 -44.65
CA GLY A 255 19.23 -39.09 -44.69
C GLY A 255 18.60 -39.19 -46.07
N SER A 256 19.38 -39.26 -47.19
CA SER A 256 18.86 -39.61 -48.54
C SER A 256 19.10 -41.08 -48.87
#